data_f0a40f325948dddb0614487abb8e8aff
#
_entry.id   f0a40f325948dddb0614487abb8e8aff
#
_cell.length_a   1.000
_cell.length_b   1.000
_cell.length_c   1.000
_cell.angle_alpha   90.00
_cell.angle_beta   90.00
_cell.angle_gamma   90.00
#
_symmetry.space_group_name_H-M   'P 1'
#
loop_
_entity.id
_entity.type
_entity.pdbx_description
1 polymer ?
#
loop_
_entity_poly.entity_id
_entity_poly.type
_entity_poly.pdbx_seq_one_letter_code
_entity_poly.pdbx_strand_id
1 'polypeptide(L)'
;MGRVTLKGPIWTNGLLRCLGAGDVTSGNLEGQAAARALFFATVVGLPCKTTEHDTVLCSGAQSDVALYEHAASEIMGYFGRLSAQDLEPRRQMILSRAAARSAAARNPAPATRRSPMRSSEVEILSRQTPHEGFFLTHSYRLRHPQFDGTMSAALSREVFVATDAAIVLPYDPVRDRILLIEQFRMGPFGRGDPYPWVLEPVAGRVDAGETPEETARRECSEEADLALSQLEHVSSHYCSPGCSTEMYHCYVGVCDLPDSGQSHGGLDVEHEDLRRHVIRFDQAMDMVRTGEVNIGPLLALLLWLERERPRLTASA
;
A
#
# COMPACT_ATOMS: atom_id res chain seq x y z
N MET A 1 -0.75 22.37 30.22
CA MET A 1 -0.65 22.32 28.74
C MET A 1 -1.35 23.56 28.20
N GLY A 2 -0.72 24.28 27.29
CA GLY A 2 -1.29 25.44 26.62
C GLY A 2 -2.44 25.06 25.69
N ARG A 3 -3.08 26.05 25.16
CA ARG A 3 -4.15 25.95 24.16
C ARG A 3 -3.60 25.54 22.80
N VAL A 4 -4.29 24.66 22.09
CA VAL A 4 -3.95 24.28 20.71
C VAL A 4 -4.99 24.87 19.75
N THR A 5 -4.54 25.70 18.81
CA THR A 5 -5.38 26.29 17.76
C THR A 5 -5.19 25.53 16.45
N LEU A 6 -6.28 25.11 15.81
CA LEU A 6 -6.30 24.34 14.58
C LEU A 6 -6.60 25.23 13.37
N LYS A 7 -5.78 25.13 12.31
CA LYS A 7 -5.97 25.86 11.05
C LYS A 7 -5.80 24.94 9.84
N GLY A 8 -6.74 25.01 8.91
CA GLY A 8 -6.70 24.29 7.64
C GLY A 8 -7.77 23.20 7.50
N PRO A 9 -7.93 22.65 6.30
CA PRO A 9 -9.10 21.82 5.92
C PRO A 9 -9.15 20.44 6.56
N ILE A 10 -8.03 19.88 7.04
CA ILE A 10 -8.04 18.51 7.60
C ILE A 10 -8.74 18.42 8.98
N TRP A 11 -8.88 19.54 9.70
CA TRP A 11 -9.47 19.58 11.04
C TRP A 11 -10.99 19.47 10.98
N THR A 12 -11.48 18.39 10.36
CA THR A 12 -12.91 18.07 10.26
C THR A 12 -13.44 17.48 11.56
N ASN A 13 -14.76 17.46 11.71
CA ASN A 13 -15.41 16.75 12.82
C ASN A 13 -15.08 15.24 12.80
N GLY A 14 -14.83 14.64 11.63
CA GLY A 14 -14.38 13.26 11.48
C GLY A 14 -13.02 13.04 12.14
N LEU A 15 -12.02 13.84 11.76
CA LEU A 15 -10.69 13.78 12.36
C LEU A 15 -10.73 14.09 13.87
N LEU A 16 -11.46 15.14 14.28
CA LEU A 16 -11.56 15.53 15.69
C LEU A 16 -12.17 14.42 16.55
N ARG A 17 -13.18 13.71 16.04
CA ARG A 17 -13.72 12.52 16.73
C ARG A 17 -12.68 11.41 16.88
N CYS A 18 -11.88 11.14 15.85
CA CYS A 18 -10.77 10.18 15.92
C CYS A 18 -9.75 10.58 17.01
N LEU A 19 -9.52 11.86 17.18
CA LEU A 19 -8.63 12.40 18.23
C LEU A 19 -9.30 12.46 19.61
N GLY A 20 -10.59 12.09 19.71
CA GLY A 20 -11.35 12.16 20.97
C GLY A 20 -11.66 13.59 21.43
N ALA A 21 -11.71 14.53 20.50
CA ALA A 21 -12.03 15.94 20.81
C ALA A 21 -13.53 16.26 20.79
N GLY A 22 -14.38 15.31 20.31
CA GLY A 22 -15.80 15.55 20.11
C GLY A 22 -16.10 16.54 18.97
N ASP A 23 -17.32 17.06 18.94
CA ASP A 23 -17.71 18.12 17.98
C ASP A 23 -17.24 19.47 18.52
N VAL A 24 -16.12 19.97 17.98
CA VAL A 24 -15.53 21.25 18.38
C VAL A 24 -16.05 22.34 17.44
N THR A 25 -16.81 23.30 17.99
CA THR A 25 -17.34 24.45 17.24
C THR A 25 -16.34 25.61 17.10
N SER A 26 -15.27 25.62 17.93
CA SER A 26 -14.19 26.59 17.86
C SER A 26 -12.88 25.86 17.54
N GLY A 27 -12.06 26.34 16.61
CA GLY A 27 -10.78 25.71 16.24
C GLY A 27 -9.74 25.65 17.38
N ASN A 28 -10.16 25.62 18.64
CA ASN A 28 -9.30 25.63 19.82
C ASN A 28 -9.54 24.37 20.68
N LEU A 29 -8.44 23.70 21.04
CA LEU A 29 -8.44 22.51 21.88
C LEU A 29 -7.65 22.75 23.16
N GLU A 30 -8.08 22.09 24.24
CA GLU A 30 -7.43 22.12 25.56
C GLU A 30 -7.31 20.70 26.15
N GLY A 31 -6.49 20.56 27.19
CA GLY A 31 -6.34 19.31 27.92
C GLY A 31 -5.91 18.12 27.04
N GLN A 32 -6.59 16.98 27.21
CA GLN A 32 -6.24 15.74 26.50
C GLN A 32 -6.49 15.82 25.00
N ALA A 33 -7.49 16.54 24.53
CA ALA A 33 -7.76 16.75 23.12
C ALA A 33 -6.61 17.51 22.43
N ALA A 34 -6.09 18.55 23.08
CA ALA A 34 -4.92 19.30 22.63
C ALA A 34 -3.68 18.40 22.57
N ALA A 35 -3.45 17.56 23.59
CA ALA A 35 -2.34 16.62 23.62
C ALA A 35 -2.40 15.61 22.46
N ARG A 36 -3.57 15.06 22.17
CA ARG A 36 -3.79 14.11 21.06
C ARG A 36 -3.61 14.78 19.69
N ALA A 37 -4.12 16.01 19.51
CA ALA A 37 -3.95 16.76 18.28
C ALA A 37 -2.47 17.09 18.03
N LEU A 38 -1.72 17.48 19.04
CA LEU A 38 -0.28 17.74 18.95
C LEU A 38 0.48 16.46 18.63
N PHE A 39 0.19 15.35 19.31
CA PHE A 39 0.78 14.04 19.05
C PHE A 39 0.56 13.62 17.59
N PHE A 40 -0.68 13.68 17.12
CA PHE A 40 -1.04 13.38 15.72
C PHE A 40 -0.25 14.27 14.74
N ALA A 41 -0.29 15.60 14.93
CA ALA A 41 0.37 16.55 14.06
C ALA A 41 1.88 16.31 13.96
N THR A 42 2.53 15.96 15.08
CA THR A 42 3.96 15.63 15.11
C THR A 42 4.24 14.36 14.31
N VAL A 43 3.47 13.30 14.52
CA VAL A 43 3.66 12.03 13.79
C VAL A 43 3.50 12.22 12.28
N VAL A 44 2.45 12.91 11.83
CA VAL A 44 2.23 13.15 10.39
C VAL A 44 3.06 14.30 9.81
N GLY A 45 3.82 15.00 10.62
CA GLY A 45 4.72 16.08 10.17
C GLY A 45 4.00 17.37 9.79
N LEU A 46 2.87 17.71 10.43
CA LEU A 46 2.20 18.98 10.18
C LEU A 46 3.00 20.15 10.75
N PRO A 47 3.03 21.31 10.05
CA PRO A 47 3.63 22.52 10.57
C PRO A 47 3.03 22.93 11.91
N CYS A 48 3.89 23.16 12.89
CA CYS A 48 3.53 23.59 14.24
C CYS A 48 4.25 24.90 14.58
N LYS A 49 3.50 25.90 15.06
CA LYS A 49 4.06 27.16 15.59
C LYS A 49 3.68 27.28 17.06
N THR A 50 4.67 27.24 17.94
CA THR A 50 4.47 27.35 19.38
C THR A 50 4.89 28.74 19.87
N THR A 51 4.07 29.35 20.73
CA THR A 51 4.37 30.55 21.52
C THR A 51 4.34 30.18 23.01
N GLU A 52 4.61 31.11 23.90
CA GLU A 52 4.60 30.85 25.36
C GLU A 52 3.25 30.31 25.88
N HIS A 53 2.13 30.65 25.21
CA HIS A 53 0.79 30.32 25.68
C HIS A 53 -0.03 29.43 24.71
N ASP A 54 0.29 29.47 23.42
CA ASP A 54 -0.50 28.80 22.38
C ASP A 54 0.37 28.02 21.39
N THR A 55 -0.16 26.88 20.93
CA THR A 55 0.40 26.12 19.80
C THR A 55 -0.59 26.16 18.65
N VAL A 56 -0.14 26.54 17.46
CA VAL A 56 -0.95 26.56 16.23
C VAL A 56 -0.53 25.43 15.32
N LEU A 57 -1.46 24.52 15.02
CA LEU A 57 -1.28 23.41 14.06
C LEU A 57 -1.92 23.81 12.73
N CYS A 58 -1.14 23.75 11.67
CA CYS A 58 -1.58 24.15 10.33
C CYS A 58 -1.57 22.95 9.38
N SER A 59 -2.59 22.83 8.51
CA SER A 59 -2.55 21.94 7.36
C SER A 59 -2.59 22.74 6.06
N GLY A 60 -1.99 22.19 4.99
CA GLY A 60 -2.03 22.78 3.65
C GLY A 60 -3.45 22.82 3.08
N ALA A 61 -3.71 23.74 2.15
CA ALA A 61 -5.03 23.89 1.53
C ALA A 61 -5.46 22.68 0.66
N GLN A 62 -4.51 21.88 0.18
CA GLN A 62 -4.74 20.71 -0.67
C GLN A 62 -4.57 19.37 0.07
N SER A 63 -4.60 19.37 1.41
CA SER A 63 -4.44 18.15 2.20
C SER A 63 -5.63 17.19 2.00
N ASP A 64 -5.35 15.91 1.77
CA ASP A 64 -6.37 14.84 1.67
C ASP A 64 -6.95 14.55 3.07
N VAL A 65 -8.18 15.02 3.30
CA VAL A 65 -8.89 14.86 4.58
C VAL A 65 -9.06 13.40 4.96
N ALA A 66 -9.47 12.54 4.01
CA ALA A 66 -9.73 11.13 4.26
C ALA A 66 -8.44 10.37 4.65
N LEU A 67 -7.32 10.71 4.03
CA LEU A 67 -6.01 10.19 4.39
C LEU A 67 -5.72 10.44 5.89
N TYR A 68 -5.89 11.67 6.34
CA TYR A 68 -5.58 12.04 7.72
C TYR A 68 -6.57 11.43 8.74
N GLU A 69 -7.83 11.27 8.38
CA GLU A 69 -8.80 10.56 9.23
C GLU A 69 -8.43 9.08 9.41
N HIS A 70 -8.00 8.42 8.32
CA HIS A 70 -7.52 7.03 8.39
C HIS A 70 -6.21 6.91 9.17
N ALA A 71 -5.25 7.81 8.95
CA ALA A 71 -4.00 7.86 9.70
C ALA A 71 -4.23 8.08 11.20
N ALA A 72 -5.15 8.99 11.57
CA ALA A 72 -5.48 9.25 12.96
C ALA A 72 -6.02 8.00 13.70
N SER A 73 -6.81 7.16 13.01
CA SER A 73 -7.33 5.91 13.58
C SER A 73 -6.21 4.94 13.98
N GLU A 74 -5.10 4.91 13.24
CA GLU A 74 -3.92 4.10 13.58
C GLU A 74 -3.08 4.81 14.66
N ILE A 75 -2.75 6.09 14.45
CA ILE A 75 -1.88 6.88 15.33
C ILE A 75 -2.42 6.94 16.75
N MET A 76 -3.73 7.09 16.92
CA MET A 76 -4.35 7.14 18.26
C MET A 76 -4.25 5.82 19.02
N GLY A 77 -4.03 4.71 18.35
CA GLY A 77 -3.70 3.44 19.00
C GLY A 77 -2.36 3.47 19.75
N TYR A 78 -1.46 4.35 19.38
CA TYR A 78 -0.14 4.52 20.01
C TYR A 78 -0.12 5.59 21.11
N PHE A 79 -1.11 6.48 21.14
CA PHE A 79 -1.15 7.59 22.09
C PHE A 79 -1.11 7.10 23.54
N GLY A 80 -0.17 7.62 24.32
CA GLY A 80 0.07 7.22 25.72
C GLY A 80 0.90 5.94 25.89
N ARG A 81 1.30 5.26 24.79
CA ARG A 81 2.17 4.07 24.80
C ARG A 81 3.54 4.33 24.16
N LEU A 82 3.58 5.11 23.08
CA LEU A 82 4.80 5.51 22.37
C LEU A 82 4.86 7.04 22.31
N SER A 83 6.08 7.58 22.21
CA SER A 83 6.25 9.01 21.91
C SER A 83 6.00 9.28 20.42
N ALA A 84 5.70 10.53 20.05
CA ALA A 84 5.57 10.90 18.65
C ALA A 84 6.88 10.73 17.89
N GLN A 85 8.02 10.95 18.55
CA GLN A 85 9.35 10.76 17.99
C GLN A 85 9.64 9.28 17.67
N ASP A 86 9.20 8.34 18.49
CA ASP A 86 9.36 6.89 18.24
C ASP A 86 8.52 6.43 17.02
N LEU A 87 7.49 7.19 16.63
CA LEU A 87 6.66 6.92 15.47
C LEU A 87 7.14 7.61 14.18
N GLU A 88 8.02 8.60 14.26
CA GLU A 88 8.54 9.28 13.07
C GLU A 88 9.12 8.33 12.01
N PRO A 89 9.92 7.31 12.35
CA PRO A 89 10.42 6.35 11.37
C PRO A 89 9.31 5.53 10.69
N ARG A 90 8.13 5.43 11.32
CA ARG A 90 6.96 4.68 10.79
C ARG A 90 5.98 5.57 10.02
N ARG A 91 6.23 6.89 9.96
CA ARG A 91 5.32 7.88 9.33
C ARG A 91 4.89 7.46 7.95
N GLN A 92 5.85 7.15 7.08
CA GLN A 92 5.57 6.80 5.68
C GLN A 92 4.65 5.58 5.61
N MET A 93 4.94 4.52 6.32
CA MET A 93 4.10 3.31 6.36
C MET A 93 2.69 3.57 6.89
N ILE A 94 2.54 4.42 7.90
CA ILE A 94 1.22 4.80 8.44
C ILE A 94 0.42 5.56 7.39
N LEU A 95 1.05 6.52 6.71
CA LEU A 95 0.41 7.31 5.67
C LEU A 95 0.06 6.47 4.44
N SER A 96 0.94 5.56 4.00
CA SER A 96 0.69 4.67 2.85
C SER A 96 -0.46 3.69 3.15
N ARG A 97 -0.54 3.12 4.36
CA ARG A 97 -1.71 2.31 4.78
C ARG A 97 -3.01 3.13 4.80
N ALA A 98 -2.93 4.36 5.27
CA ALA A 98 -4.08 5.26 5.27
C ALA A 98 -4.51 5.64 3.84
N ALA A 99 -3.57 5.84 2.92
CA ALA A 99 -3.82 6.09 1.51
C ALA A 99 -4.49 4.90 0.82
N ALA A 100 -3.98 3.68 1.03
CA ALA A 100 -4.56 2.44 0.52
C ALA A 100 -6.03 2.28 0.97
N ARG A 101 -6.29 2.54 2.26
CA ARG A 101 -7.66 2.50 2.81
C ARG A 101 -8.57 3.56 2.20
N SER A 102 -8.06 4.77 1.99
CA SER A 102 -8.78 5.85 1.32
C SER A 102 -9.07 5.51 -0.14
N ALA A 103 -8.11 4.92 -0.86
CA ALA A 103 -8.27 4.47 -2.25
C ALA A 103 -9.34 3.37 -2.36
N ALA A 104 -9.34 2.38 -1.48
CA ALA A 104 -10.35 1.31 -1.44
C ALA A 104 -11.78 1.84 -1.25
N ALA A 105 -11.96 2.89 -0.44
CA ALA A 105 -13.26 3.51 -0.22
C ALA A 105 -13.75 4.33 -1.45
N ARG A 106 -12.82 4.98 -2.16
CA ARG A 106 -13.14 5.83 -3.33
C ARG A 106 -13.36 5.03 -4.62
N ASN A 107 -12.63 3.93 -4.78
CA ASN A 107 -12.58 3.16 -6.03
C ASN A 107 -13.03 1.71 -5.83
N PRO A 108 -14.29 1.45 -5.45
CA PRO A 108 -14.78 0.08 -5.29
C PRO A 108 -14.81 -0.63 -6.65
N ALA A 109 -14.34 -1.87 -6.69
CA ALA A 109 -14.44 -2.69 -7.90
C ALA A 109 -15.91 -2.95 -8.27
N PRO A 110 -16.24 -3.11 -9.58
CA PRO A 110 -17.60 -3.39 -10.06
C PRO A 110 -18.23 -4.59 -9.33
N ALA A 111 -19.54 -4.53 -9.08
CA ALA A 111 -20.29 -5.52 -8.33
C ALA A 111 -21.49 -6.08 -9.13
N THR A 112 -21.31 -6.39 -10.43
CA THR A 112 -22.37 -6.89 -11.30
C THR A 112 -22.81 -8.32 -11.00
N ARG A 113 -21.94 -9.12 -10.37
CA ARG A 113 -22.18 -10.52 -9.98
C ARG A 113 -22.04 -10.75 -8.48
N ARG A 114 -21.40 -9.83 -7.77
CA ARG A 114 -21.24 -9.92 -6.32
C ARG A 114 -22.54 -9.56 -5.61
N SER A 115 -22.70 -10.08 -4.39
CA SER A 115 -23.78 -9.67 -3.49
C SER A 115 -23.78 -8.13 -3.30
N PRO A 116 -24.97 -7.49 -3.16
CA PRO A 116 -25.06 -6.08 -2.82
C PRO A 116 -24.69 -5.75 -1.37
N MET A 117 -24.40 -6.75 -0.54
CA MET A 117 -24.00 -6.56 0.87
C MET A 117 -22.83 -5.58 0.98
N ARG A 118 -22.90 -4.72 2.01
CA ARG A 118 -21.93 -3.64 2.20
C ARG A 118 -21.17 -3.81 3.50
N SER A 119 -19.96 -3.24 3.57
CA SER A 119 -19.15 -3.23 4.78
C SER A 119 -19.84 -2.54 5.97
N SER A 120 -20.78 -1.62 5.71
CA SER A 120 -21.60 -0.97 6.75
C SER A 120 -22.57 -1.93 7.47
N GLU A 121 -22.84 -3.10 6.87
CA GLU A 121 -23.70 -4.14 7.45
C GLU A 121 -22.90 -5.11 8.33
N VAL A 122 -21.58 -4.98 8.38
CA VAL A 122 -20.70 -5.78 9.24
C VAL A 122 -20.69 -5.16 10.63
N GLU A 123 -21.12 -5.93 11.63
CA GLU A 123 -21.08 -5.54 13.03
C GLU A 123 -19.71 -5.87 13.64
N ILE A 124 -18.92 -4.84 13.94
CA ILE A 124 -17.62 -5.00 14.61
C ILE A 124 -17.85 -4.96 16.12
N LEU A 125 -17.69 -6.11 16.79
CA LEU A 125 -17.82 -6.25 18.24
C LEU A 125 -16.56 -5.79 18.97
N SER A 126 -15.38 -6.08 18.42
CA SER A 126 -14.10 -5.58 18.92
C SER A 126 -13.02 -5.63 17.84
N ARG A 127 -12.02 -4.76 17.95
CA ARG A 127 -10.79 -4.77 17.17
C ARG A 127 -9.59 -4.61 18.10
N GLN A 128 -8.58 -5.43 17.88
CA GLN A 128 -7.30 -5.37 18.58
C GLN A 128 -6.16 -5.34 17.55
N THR A 129 -4.97 -4.92 17.98
CA THR A 129 -3.75 -4.91 17.16
C THR A 129 -2.69 -5.78 17.87
N PRO A 130 -2.73 -7.10 17.67
CA PRO A 130 -1.83 -8.02 18.37
C PRO A 130 -0.37 -7.89 17.94
N HIS A 131 -0.11 -7.37 16.72
CA HIS A 131 1.23 -7.07 16.24
C HIS A 131 1.28 -5.70 15.58
N GLU A 132 2.27 -4.89 15.97
CA GLU A 132 2.49 -3.52 15.51
C GLU A 132 3.99 -3.21 15.33
N GLY A 133 4.67 -4.05 14.54
CA GLY A 133 6.07 -3.88 14.14
C GLY A 133 6.19 -3.13 12.79
N PHE A 134 7.12 -3.61 11.95
CA PHE A 134 7.19 -3.21 10.56
C PHE A 134 5.88 -3.54 9.84
N PHE A 135 5.36 -4.72 10.10
CA PHE A 135 4.01 -5.12 9.69
C PHE A 135 2.98 -4.84 10.79
N LEU A 136 1.72 -4.74 10.39
CA LEU A 136 0.61 -4.52 11.28
C LEU A 136 -0.41 -5.66 11.12
N THR A 137 -0.90 -6.22 12.23
CA THR A 137 -1.96 -7.22 12.22
C THR A 137 -3.13 -6.73 13.05
N HIS A 138 -4.35 -6.81 12.48
CA HIS A 138 -5.57 -6.60 13.24
C HIS A 138 -6.28 -7.92 13.50
N SER A 139 -6.80 -8.07 14.72
CA SER A 139 -7.73 -9.13 15.11
C SER A 139 -9.11 -8.51 15.35
N TYR A 140 -10.12 -9.04 14.67
CA TYR A 140 -11.51 -8.60 14.75
C TYR A 140 -12.37 -9.69 15.38
N ARG A 141 -13.29 -9.29 16.26
CA ARG A 141 -14.47 -10.05 16.58
C ARG A 141 -15.65 -9.34 15.91
N LEU A 142 -16.36 -10.04 15.02
CA LEU A 142 -17.37 -9.42 14.16
C LEU A 142 -18.51 -10.41 13.83
N ARG A 143 -19.60 -9.85 13.30
CA ARG A 143 -20.66 -10.57 12.60
C ARG A 143 -20.86 -9.97 11.22
N HIS A 144 -21.30 -10.75 10.27
CA HIS A 144 -21.64 -10.27 8.93
C HIS A 144 -22.92 -10.93 8.41
N PRO A 145 -23.64 -10.29 7.48
CA PRO A 145 -24.76 -10.91 6.79
C PRO A 145 -24.37 -12.21 6.09
N GLN A 146 -25.25 -13.19 6.09
CA GLN A 146 -25.12 -14.44 5.36
C GLN A 146 -26.02 -14.45 4.13
N PHE A 147 -25.75 -15.32 3.16
CA PHE A 147 -26.52 -15.37 1.92
C PHE A 147 -27.95 -15.90 2.10
N ASP A 148 -28.28 -16.49 3.24
CA ASP A 148 -29.63 -16.88 3.65
C ASP A 148 -30.44 -15.73 4.28
N GLY A 149 -29.85 -14.52 4.37
CA GLY A 149 -30.47 -13.35 4.97
C GLY A 149 -30.31 -13.24 6.49
N THR A 150 -29.65 -14.20 7.14
CA THR A 150 -29.36 -14.13 8.59
C THR A 150 -28.03 -13.44 8.88
N MET A 151 -27.81 -13.11 10.15
CA MET A 151 -26.49 -12.67 10.63
C MET A 151 -25.68 -13.86 11.12
N SER A 152 -24.39 -13.88 10.83
CA SER A 152 -23.47 -14.92 11.33
C SER A 152 -23.40 -14.91 12.87
N ALA A 153 -22.94 -16.00 13.45
CA ALA A 153 -22.44 -16.00 14.81
C ALA A 153 -21.25 -15.01 14.93
N ALA A 154 -20.87 -14.67 16.16
CA ALA A 154 -19.67 -13.87 16.41
C ALA A 154 -18.42 -14.68 15.99
N LEU A 155 -17.69 -14.16 15.01
CA LEU A 155 -16.51 -14.79 14.40
C LEU A 155 -15.26 -14.00 14.78
N SER A 156 -14.17 -14.71 15.04
CA SER A 156 -12.83 -14.10 15.13
C SER A 156 -12.13 -14.18 13.79
N ARG A 157 -11.52 -13.08 13.34
CA ARG A 157 -10.78 -12.99 12.07
C ARG A 157 -9.55 -12.13 12.27
N GLU A 158 -8.47 -12.52 11.63
CA GLU A 158 -7.23 -11.76 11.62
C GLU A 158 -6.91 -11.32 10.20
N VAL A 159 -6.27 -10.15 10.08
CA VAL A 159 -5.86 -9.60 8.81
C VAL A 159 -4.49 -8.92 8.94
N PHE A 160 -3.63 -9.22 7.98
CA PHE A 160 -2.38 -8.51 7.75
C PHE A 160 -2.70 -7.20 7.04
N VAL A 161 -2.34 -6.08 7.68
CA VAL A 161 -2.63 -4.73 7.16
C VAL A 161 -1.42 -4.24 6.39
N ALA A 162 -1.51 -4.31 5.08
CA ALA A 162 -0.50 -3.87 4.13
C ALA A 162 -0.93 -2.60 3.38
N THR A 163 -0.02 -2.07 2.60
CA THR A 163 -0.21 -0.99 1.63
C THR A 163 -0.59 -1.56 0.27
N ASP A 164 -1.03 -0.71 -0.67
CA ASP A 164 -1.08 -1.07 -2.07
C ASP A 164 0.34 -1.18 -2.65
N ALA A 165 0.51 -1.97 -3.70
CA ALA A 165 1.76 -2.11 -4.43
C ALA A 165 1.54 -1.99 -5.95
N ALA A 166 2.47 -1.32 -6.64
CA ALA A 166 2.57 -1.32 -8.10
C ALA A 166 3.54 -2.41 -8.54
N ILE A 167 3.12 -3.19 -9.51
CA ILE A 167 3.87 -4.34 -10.03
C ILE A 167 4.03 -4.14 -11.54
N VAL A 168 5.25 -4.13 -12.04
CA VAL A 168 5.53 -3.85 -13.46
C VAL A 168 6.39 -4.94 -14.08
N LEU A 169 5.94 -5.51 -15.18
CA LEU A 169 6.77 -6.34 -16.04
C LEU A 169 7.34 -5.48 -17.18
N PRO A 170 8.63 -5.11 -17.15
CA PRO A 170 9.25 -4.39 -18.24
C PRO A 170 9.35 -5.31 -19.47
N TYR A 171 8.92 -4.80 -20.63
CA TYR A 171 8.87 -5.53 -21.88
C TYR A 171 9.43 -4.70 -23.04
N ASP A 172 10.35 -5.30 -23.78
CA ASP A 172 10.88 -4.77 -25.05
C ASP A 172 10.21 -5.49 -26.22
N PRO A 173 9.25 -4.84 -26.89
CA PRO A 173 8.50 -5.46 -28.00
C PRO A 173 9.34 -5.63 -29.28
N VAL A 174 10.43 -4.89 -29.43
CA VAL A 174 11.31 -4.97 -30.63
C VAL A 174 12.18 -6.23 -30.57
N ARG A 175 12.72 -6.54 -29.38
CA ARG A 175 13.60 -7.70 -29.18
C ARG A 175 12.89 -8.89 -28.55
N ASP A 176 11.61 -8.73 -28.20
CA ASP A 176 10.76 -9.74 -27.53
C ASP A 176 11.39 -10.26 -26.22
N ARG A 177 11.76 -9.33 -25.36
CA ARG A 177 12.45 -9.58 -24.08
C ARG A 177 11.71 -8.96 -22.92
N ILE A 178 11.91 -9.54 -21.74
CA ILE A 178 11.44 -9.01 -20.45
C ILE A 178 12.61 -8.83 -19.49
N LEU A 179 12.40 -7.96 -18.49
CA LEU A 179 13.31 -7.87 -17.35
C LEU A 179 12.62 -8.44 -16.10
N LEU A 180 13.35 -9.28 -15.37
CA LEU A 180 12.96 -9.83 -14.07
C LEU A 180 13.97 -9.40 -13.01
N ILE A 181 13.49 -9.30 -11.79
CA ILE A 181 14.28 -9.06 -10.58
C ILE A 181 14.35 -10.37 -9.80
N GLU A 182 15.54 -10.75 -9.35
CA GLU A 182 15.76 -11.83 -8.40
C GLU A 182 16.16 -11.25 -7.05
N GLN A 183 15.44 -11.60 -5.98
CA GLN A 183 15.74 -11.13 -4.64
C GLN A 183 15.29 -12.11 -3.56
N PHE A 184 15.88 -11.97 -2.36
CA PHE A 184 15.46 -12.71 -1.19
C PHE A 184 14.09 -12.28 -0.71
N ARG A 185 13.20 -13.23 -0.41
CA ARG A 185 11.87 -12.95 0.14
C ARG A 185 11.58 -13.76 1.40
N MET A 186 11.09 -13.05 2.42
CA MET A 186 10.73 -13.65 3.72
C MET A 186 9.58 -14.66 3.64
N GLY A 187 8.66 -14.53 2.68
CA GLY A 187 7.55 -15.47 2.51
C GLY A 187 8.02 -16.89 2.22
N PRO A 188 8.76 -17.14 1.13
CA PRO A 188 9.38 -18.43 0.85
C PRO A 188 10.30 -18.92 1.97
N PHE A 189 11.16 -18.06 2.51
CA PHE A 189 12.03 -18.41 3.63
C PHE A 189 11.24 -18.90 4.86
N GLY A 190 10.23 -18.14 5.28
CA GLY A 190 9.38 -18.48 6.43
C GLY A 190 8.55 -19.74 6.20
N ARG A 191 8.20 -20.07 4.93
CA ARG A 191 7.57 -21.33 4.56
C ARG A 191 8.51 -22.52 4.65
N GLY A 192 9.83 -22.29 4.67
CA GLY A 192 10.85 -23.35 4.63
C GLY A 192 11.24 -23.77 3.21
N ASP A 193 11.01 -22.89 2.21
CA ASP A 193 11.48 -23.13 0.84
C ASP A 193 13.01 -23.09 0.84
N PRO A 194 13.70 -24.10 0.26
CA PRO A 194 15.17 -24.12 0.19
C PRO A 194 15.73 -23.04 -0.76
N TYR A 195 14.91 -22.43 -1.60
CA TYR A 195 15.30 -21.40 -2.57
C TYR A 195 14.50 -20.11 -2.37
N PRO A 196 14.76 -19.33 -1.29
CA PRO A 196 14.00 -18.13 -0.97
C PRO A 196 14.33 -16.88 -1.82
N TRP A 197 15.30 -16.97 -2.73
CA TRP A 197 15.50 -15.99 -3.79
C TRP A 197 14.56 -16.31 -4.94
N VAL A 198 13.69 -15.39 -5.27
CA VAL A 198 12.62 -15.61 -6.24
C VAL A 198 12.69 -14.63 -7.40
N LEU A 199 12.20 -15.03 -8.56
CA LEU A 199 12.07 -14.17 -9.73
C LEU A 199 10.74 -13.41 -9.68
N GLU A 200 10.83 -12.10 -9.78
CA GLU A 200 9.67 -11.19 -9.67
C GLU A 200 9.67 -10.14 -10.78
N PRO A 201 8.54 -9.52 -11.11
CA PRO A 201 8.53 -8.24 -11.81
C PRO A 201 9.13 -7.15 -10.90
N VAL A 202 9.44 -5.98 -11.46
CA VAL A 202 9.71 -4.77 -10.68
C VAL A 202 8.49 -4.46 -9.80
N ALA A 203 8.69 -4.15 -8.52
CA ALA A 203 7.58 -3.99 -7.60
C ALA A 203 7.91 -3.09 -6.41
N GLY A 204 7.04 -2.12 -6.13
CA GLY A 204 7.17 -1.29 -4.94
C GLY A 204 5.85 -0.84 -4.34
N ARG A 205 5.92 -0.33 -3.13
CA ARG A 205 4.76 0.18 -2.40
C ARG A 205 4.29 1.49 -3.00
N VAL A 206 2.96 1.64 -3.10
CA VAL A 206 2.36 2.94 -3.43
C VAL A 206 2.46 3.85 -2.21
N ASP A 207 3.26 4.89 -2.33
CA ASP A 207 3.44 5.86 -1.26
C ASP A 207 2.27 6.84 -1.15
N ALA A 208 2.08 7.38 0.05
CA ALA A 208 1.05 8.39 0.26
C ALA A 208 1.29 9.63 -0.63
N GLY A 209 0.33 9.93 -1.50
CA GLY A 209 0.42 11.02 -2.46
C GLY A 209 0.84 10.60 -3.86
N GLU A 210 1.25 9.35 -4.07
CA GLU A 210 1.50 8.78 -5.39
C GLU A 210 0.24 8.08 -5.93
N THR A 211 0.13 8.05 -7.24
CA THR A 211 -0.72 7.09 -7.95
C THR A 211 0.04 5.78 -8.20
N PRO A 212 -0.64 4.65 -8.41
CA PRO A 212 0.03 3.40 -8.78
C PRO A 212 0.89 3.51 -10.05
N GLU A 213 0.50 4.34 -11.02
CA GLU A 213 1.25 4.61 -12.25
C GLU A 213 2.55 5.39 -11.97
N GLU A 214 2.51 6.39 -11.08
CA GLU A 214 3.71 7.13 -10.66
C GLU A 214 4.68 6.20 -9.94
N THR A 215 4.19 5.39 -8.99
CA THR A 215 4.99 4.37 -8.32
C THR A 215 5.60 3.38 -9.32
N ALA A 216 4.81 2.88 -10.28
CA ALA A 216 5.30 1.95 -11.30
C ALA A 216 6.49 2.50 -12.09
N ARG A 217 6.45 3.78 -12.45
CA ARG A 217 7.55 4.45 -13.17
C ARG A 217 8.75 4.71 -12.28
N ARG A 218 8.52 5.13 -11.03
CA ARG A 218 9.59 5.36 -10.05
C ARG A 218 10.36 4.07 -9.78
N GLU A 219 9.67 2.98 -9.47
CA GLU A 219 10.30 1.69 -9.16
C GLU A 219 11.07 1.12 -10.36
N CYS A 220 10.54 1.25 -11.58
CA CYS A 220 11.30 0.85 -12.79
C CYS A 220 12.59 1.66 -12.96
N SER A 221 12.59 2.93 -12.58
CA SER A 221 13.81 3.76 -12.60
C SER A 221 14.78 3.36 -11.48
N GLU A 222 14.29 3.11 -10.27
CA GLU A 222 15.11 2.80 -9.08
C GLU A 222 15.69 1.39 -9.11
N GLU A 223 14.85 0.37 -9.29
CA GLU A 223 15.28 -1.02 -9.28
C GLU A 223 15.92 -1.49 -10.60
N ALA A 224 15.47 -0.94 -11.74
CA ALA A 224 15.86 -1.45 -13.05
C ALA A 224 16.65 -0.46 -13.93
N ASP A 225 16.76 0.81 -13.55
CA ASP A 225 17.34 1.90 -14.35
C ASP A 225 16.67 2.04 -15.74
N LEU A 226 15.33 1.90 -15.75
CA LEU A 226 14.52 1.92 -16.96
C LEU A 226 13.56 3.10 -17.01
N ALA A 227 13.49 3.75 -18.18
CA ALA A 227 12.44 4.71 -18.52
C ALA A 227 11.36 4.00 -19.36
N LEU A 228 10.11 4.02 -18.87
CA LEU A 228 8.99 3.42 -19.58
C LEU A 228 8.40 4.38 -20.61
N SER A 229 8.38 3.98 -21.89
CA SER A 229 7.71 4.73 -22.96
C SER A 229 6.19 4.66 -22.86
N GLN A 230 5.65 3.49 -22.48
CA GLN A 230 4.23 3.22 -22.31
C GLN A 230 4.01 2.35 -21.07
N LEU A 231 2.86 2.51 -20.42
CA LEU A 231 2.44 1.70 -19.29
C LEU A 231 1.03 1.16 -19.55
N GLU A 232 0.91 -0.15 -19.67
CA GLU A 232 -0.35 -0.85 -19.91
C GLU A 232 -0.88 -1.43 -18.60
N HIS A 233 -2.04 -0.96 -18.15
CA HIS A 233 -2.70 -1.54 -16.98
C HIS A 233 -3.24 -2.93 -17.28
N VAL A 234 -2.84 -3.91 -16.48
CA VAL A 234 -3.26 -5.30 -16.62
C VAL A 234 -4.42 -5.63 -15.68
N SER A 235 -4.25 -5.34 -14.42
CA SER A 235 -5.26 -5.63 -13.40
C SER A 235 -4.98 -4.90 -12.08
N SER A 236 -6.06 -4.71 -11.30
CA SER A 236 -5.95 -4.37 -9.88
C SER A 236 -6.68 -5.43 -9.07
N HIS A 237 -5.97 -6.12 -8.16
CA HIS A 237 -6.54 -7.26 -7.44
C HIS A 237 -5.86 -7.47 -6.07
N TYR A 238 -6.60 -8.08 -5.13
CA TYR A 238 -6.03 -8.47 -3.83
C TYR A 238 -5.03 -9.60 -4.00
N CYS A 239 -3.89 -9.52 -3.32
CA CYS A 239 -2.87 -10.58 -3.34
C CYS A 239 -3.38 -11.85 -2.63
N SER A 240 -4.04 -11.70 -1.49
CA SER A 240 -4.59 -12.78 -0.68
C SER A 240 -5.82 -12.30 0.10
N PRO A 241 -7.03 -12.29 -0.50
CA PRO A 241 -8.22 -11.67 0.07
C PRO A 241 -8.69 -12.31 1.38
N GLY A 242 -8.20 -13.50 1.70
CA GLY A 242 -8.52 -14.19 2.96
C GLY A 242 -7.77 -13.68 4.18
N CYS A 243 -6.63 -13.00 4.00
CA CYS A 243 -5.75 -12.66 5.12
C CYS A 243 -4.97 -11.35 4.96
N SER A 244 -4.98 -10.69 3.81
CA SER A 244 -4.23 -9.44 3.57
C SER A 244 -5.14 -8.34 3.03
N THR A 245 -4.83 -7.08 3.40
CA THR A 245 -5.45 -5.89 2.80
C THR A 245 -4.75 -5.44 1.53
N GLU A 246 -3.63 -6.06 1.17
CA GLU A 246 -2.78 -5.65 0.06
C GLU A 246 -3.49 -5.76 -1.29
N MET A 247 -3.45 -4.67 -2.05
CA MET A 247 -3.94 -4.58 -3.42
C MET A 247 -2.74 -4.43 -4.35
N TYR A 248 -2.66 -5.29 -5.36
CA TYR A 248 -1.69 -5.18 -6.44
C TYR A 248 -2.29 -4.43 -7.63
N HIS A 249 -1.55 -3.44 -8.13
CA HIS A 249 -1.81 -2.73 -9.38
C HIS A 249 -0.76 -3.19 -10.39
N CYS A 250 -1.15 -4.07 -11.30
CA CYS A 250 -0.25 -4.76 -12.21
C CYS A 250 -0.22 -4.10 -13.58
N TYR A 251 0.99 -3.94 -14.12
CA TYR A 251 1.25 -3.28 -15.39
C TYR A 251 2.26 -4.06 -16.25
N VAL A 252 2.18 -3.86 -17.56
CA VAL A 252 3.30 -4.13 -18.49
C VAL A 252 3.87 -2.77 -18.89
N GLY A 253 5.18 -2.59 -18.67
CA GLY A 253 5.91 -1.37 -19.01
C GLY A 253 6.70 -1.54 -20.29
N VAL A 254 6.31 -0.84 -21.37
CA VAL A 254 7.05 -0.88 -22.63
C VAL A 254 8.31 -0.02 -22.54
N CYS A 255 9.46 -0.60 -22.85
CA CYS A 255 10.75 0.07 -22.76
C CYS A 255 11.78 -0.56 -23.72
N ASP A 256 12.90 0.12 -23.91
CA ASP A 256 14.09 -0.43 -24.57
C ASP A 256 14.94 -1.12 -23.49
N LEU A 257 15.08 -2.43 -23.55
CA LEU A 257 15.89 -3.20 -22.61
C LEU A 257 17.35 -3.26 -23.06
N PRO A 258 18.34 -3.26 -22.16
CA PRO A 258 19.74 -3.45 -22.50
C PRO A 258 19.94 -4.82 -23.15
N ASP A 259 21.05 -4.99 -23.88
CA ASP A 259 21.45 -6.29 -24.38
C ASP A 259 21.65 -7.26 -23.21
N SER A 260 21.27 -8.52 -23.45
CA SER A 260 21.19 -9.58 -22.45
C SER A 260 22.35 -9.59 -21.45
N GLY A 261 22.04 -9.71 -20.17
CA GLY A 261 23.05 -9.79 -19.10
C GLY A 261 22.39 -9.84 -17.73
N GLN A 262 23.20 -10.24 -16.76
CA GLN A 262 22.89 -10.07 -15.35
C GLN A 262 23.57 -8.79 -14.86
N SER A 263 22.84 -7.93 -14.19
CA SER A 263 23.40 -6.76 -13.50
C SER A 263 22.84 -6.67 -12.08
N HIS A 264 23.57 -5.99 -11.20
CA HIS A 264 23.10 -5.72 -9.85
C HIS A 264 22.28 -4.42 -9.86
N GLY A 265 21.30 -4.34 -8.98
CA GLY A 265 20.41 -3.19 -8.78
C GLY A 265 19.95 -3.09 -7.35
N GLY A 266 19.03 -2.18 -7.08
CA GLY A 266 18.51 -1.88 -5.75
C GLY A 266 19.16 -0.66 -5.13
N LEU A 267 18.54 -0.13 -4.07
CA LEU A 267 19.00 1.03 -3.33
C LEU A 267 19.71 0.60 -2.03
N ASP A 268 20.98 0.99 -1.87
CA ASP A 268 21.77 0.71 -0.67
C ASP A 268 21.08 1.20 0.61
N VAL A 269 20.36 2.32 0.53
CA VAL A 269 19.63 2.91 1.65
C VAL A 269 18.42 2.08 2.10
N GLU A 270 17.91 1.18 1.24
CA GLU A 270 16.80 0.26 1.53
C GLU A 270 17.30 -1.16 1.85
N HIS A 271 18.62 -1.37 1.83
CA HIS A 271 19.25 -2.68 1.99
C HIS A 271 18.76 -3.71 0.96
N GLU A 272 18.54 -3.24 -0.27
CA GLU A 272 18.11 -4.08 -1.37
C GLU A 272 19.32 -4.63 -2.13
N ASP A 273 19.40 -5.96 -2.21
CA ASP A 273 20.34 -6.70 -3.05
C ASP A 273 19.57 -7.38 -4.15
N LEU A 274 19.52 -6.72 -5.30
CA LEU A 274 18.73 -7.14 -6.47
C LEU A 274 19.64 -7.63 -7.58
N ARG A 275 19.26 -8.72 -8.24
CA ARG A 275 19.86 -9.17 -9.50
C ARG A 275 18.84 -9.02 -10.62
N ARG A 276 19.22 -8.32 -11.69
CA ARG A 276 18.40 -8.11 -12.89
C ARG A 276 18.70 -9.20 -13.90
N HIS A 277 17.66 -9.76 -14.51
CA HIS A 277 17.73 -10.74 -15.59
C HIS A 277 16.97 -10.23 -16.81
N VAL A 278 17.67 -9.97 -17.91
CA VAL A 278 17.03 -9.73 -19.20
C VAL A 278 17.00 -11.04 -19.97
N ILE A 279 15.80 -11.55 -20.21
CA ILE A 279 15.58 -12.85 -20.87
C ILE A 279 14.56 -12.71 -22.01
N ARG A 280 14.58 -13.65 -22.95
CA ARG A 280 13.55 -13.71 -23.99
C ARG A 280 12.21 -14.14 -23.40
N PHE A 281 11.13 -13.64 -24.01
CA PHE A 281 9.78 -13.96 -23.52
C PHE A 281 9.47 -15.47 -23.56
N ASP A 282 9.93 -16.19 -24.60
CA ASP A 282 9.73 -17.64 -24.70
C ASP A 282 10.43 -18.43 -23.57
N GLN A 283 11.62 -17.97 -23.13
CA GLN A 283 12.29 -18.55 -21.97
C GLN A 283 11.47 -18.36 -20.68
N ALA A 284 10.86 -17.18 -20.49
CA ALA A 284 9.99 -16.96 -19.35
C ALA A 284 8.76 -17.89 -19.37
N MET A 285 8.19 -18.15 -20.55
CA MET A 285 7.07 -19.10 -20.69
C MET A 285 7.50 -20.55 -20.46
N ASP A 286 8.75 -20.92 -20.76
CA ASP A 286 9.32 -22.20 -20.34
C ASP A 286 9.40 -22.30 -18.81
N MET A 287 9.82 -21.23 -18.14
CA MET A 287 9.87 -21.18 -16.67
C MET A 287 8.47 -21.26 -16.02
N VAL A 288 7.44 -20.75 -16.69
CA VAL A 288 6.04 -20.98 -16.27
C VAL A 288 5.69 -22.48 -16.35
N ARG A 289 6.08 -23.16 -17.45
CA ARG A 289 5.80 -24.60 -17.61
C ARG A 289 6.56 -25.48 -16.63
N THR A 290 7.78 -25.14 -16.27
CA THR A 290 8.60 -25.88 -15.30
C THR A 290 8.20 -25.62 -13.84
N GLY A 291 7.49 -24.52 -13.58
CA GLY A 291 7.12 -24.05 -12.22
C GLY A 291 8.22 -23.23 -11.53
N GLU A 292 9.27 -22.82 -12.24
CA GLU A 292 10.29 -21.89 -11.72
C GLU A 292 9.66 -20.50 -11.48
N VAL A 293 8.70 -20.08 -12.31
CA VAL A 293 7.83 -18.95 -12.03
C VAL A 293 6.78 -19.40 -11.00
N ASN A 294 7.02 -19.07 -9.74
CA ASN A 294 6.18 -19.46 -8.60
C ASN A 294 5.54 -18.26 -7.88
N ILE A 295 5.69 -17.04 -8.42
CA ILE A 295 5.12 -15.79 -7.90
C ILE A 295 3.87 -15.44 -8.71
N GLY A 296 2.73 -15.29 -8.00
CA GLY A 296 1.42 -15.05 -8.63
C GLY A 296 1.35 -13.85 -9.55
N PRO A 297 1.82 -12.65 -9.15
CA PRO A 297 1.84 -11.48 -10.03
C PRO A 297 2.66 -11.69 -11.30
N LEU A 298 3.84 -12.30 -11.22
CA LEU A 298 4.66 -12.61 -12.40
C LEU A 298 3.92 -13.54 -13.35
N LEU A 299 3.34 -14.61 -12.82
CA LEU A 299 2.54 -15.57 -13.60
C LEU A 299 1.39 -14.86 -14.33
N ALA A 300 0.64 -14.01 -13.63
CA ALA A 300 -0.50 -13.29 -14.20
C ALA A 300 -0.06 -12.33 -15.33
N LEU A 301 1.04 -11.61 -15.13
CA LEU A 301 1.59 -10.68 -16.10
C LEU A 301 2.13 -11.40 -17.35
N LEU A 302 2.82 -12.53 -17.19
CA LEU A 302 3.32 -13.33 -18.31
C LEU A 302 2.17 -13.90 -19.15
N LEU A 303 1.13 -14.46 -18.53
CA LEU A 303 -0.04 -14.98 -19.25
C LEU A 303 -0.84 -13.87 -19.95
N TRP A 304 -0.93 -12.68 -19.34
CA TRP A 304 -1.54 -11.53 -19.99
C TRP A 304 -0.69 -11.07 -21.19
N LEU A 305 0.62 -10.96 -21.02
CA LEU A 305 1.54 -10.55 -22.09
C LEU A 305 1.52 -11.55 -23.23
N GLU A 306 1.48 -12.85 -22.98
CA GLU A 306 1.35 -13.89 -24.02
C GLU A 306 0.16 -13.61 -24.95
N ARG A 307 -0.98 -13.21 -24.39
CA ARG A 307 -2.18 -12.86 -25.17
C ARG A 307 -2.03 -11.56 -25.92
N GLU A 308 -1.48 -10.51 -25.31
CA GLU A 308 -1.42 -9.15 -25.87
C GLU A 308 -0.15 -8.87 -26.69
N ARG A 309 0.85 -9.74 -26.61
CA ARG A 309 2.14 -9.58 -27.30
C ARG A 309 2.02 -9.27 -28.80
N PRO A 310 1.13 -9.92 -29.59
CA PRO A 310 0.99 -9.59 -31.00
C PRO A 310 0.57 -8.14 -31.25
N ARG A 311 -0.26 -7.56 -30.37
CA ARG A 311 -0.67 -6.16 -30.45
C ARG A 311 0.49 -5.23 -30.12
N LEU A 312 1.24 -5.53 -29.07
CA LEU A 312 2.35 -4.69 -28.60
C LEU A 312 3.52 -4.68 -29.60
N THR A 313 3.85 -5.83 -30.19
CA THR A 313 4.91 -5.93 -31.21
C THR A 313 4.53 -5.26 -32.52
N ALA A 314 3.23 -5.26 -32.90
CA ALA A 314 2.77 -4.58 -34.12
C ALA A 314 2.78 -3.04 -33.98
N SER A 315 2.86 -2.53 -32.77
CA SER A 315 2.86 -1.09 -32.45
C SER A 315 4.26 -0.53 -32.17
N ALA A 316 5.28 -1.38 -32.15
CA ALA A 316 6.70 -1.05 -31.92
C ALA A 316 7.43 -0.88 -33.25
#